data_028b2b4c64807aa0e3b568f800938e8a
#
_entry.id   028b2b4c64807aa0e3b568f800938e8a
#
_cell.length_a   1.000
_cell.length_b   1.000
_cell.length_c   1.000
_cell.angle_alpha   90.00
_cell.angle_beta   90.00
_cell.angle_gamma   90.00
#
_symmetry.space_group_name_H-M   'P 1'
#
loop_
_entity.id
_entity.type
_entity.pdbx_description
1 polymer ?
#
loop_
_entity_poly.entity_id
_entity_poly.type
_entity_poly.pdbx_seq_one_letter_code
_entity_poly.pdbx_strand_id
1 'polypeptide(L)'
;DTPVTDSNVDALITLKQTNSSGSDISFSAVIDDAKQMITITPSSEFSSEQVVYVAIGATVEDEWDNAISLSSSTFTTADATAPSVNFDPADTATGIPIESNVTLTFSEAIRNVDDTAITNSNVGDLITLEYAYDHSPIAFTATIDAAKKVITINPDSDFISGEVVFVSIESVEDNSGNAMSATSGTFSVTDVTPPVVAFSPANLATNVSVDTDIYISFDEEIRLIDNSDINNINVDNLITLKDTNSSGTDISFDATINANNKLITIDLTNDLSS
;
A
#
# COMPACT_ATOMS: atom_id res chain seq x y z
N ASP A 1 8.35 32.48 56.67
CA ASP A 1 7.83 31.46 55.74
C ASP A 1 6.94 32.12 54.70
N THR A 2 7.12 31.73 53.43
CA THR A 2 6.30 32.25 52.35
C THR A 2 5.12 31.27 52.13
N PRO A 3 3.86 31.70 52.32
CA PRO A 3 2.71 30.80 52.09
C PRO A 3 2.68 30.28 50.66
N VAL A 4 2.31 29.00 50.47
CA VAL A 4 2.06 28.44 49.17
C VAL A 4 0.73 29.02 48.62
N THR A 5 0.78 29.56 47.43
CA THR A 5 -0.33 30.23 46.73
C THR A 5 -0.35 29.81 45.25
N ASP A 6 -1.43 30.10 44.53
CA ASP A 6 -1.50 29.83 43.09
C ASP A 6 -0.39 30.53 42.28
N SER A 7 0.20 31.60 42.81
CA SER A 7 1.27 32.32 42.13
C SER A 7 2.66 31.70 42.28
N ASN A 8 2.84 30.76 43.20
CA ASN A 8 4.15 30.14 43.47
C ASN A 8 4.16 28.59 43.50
N VAL A 9 2.97 27.96 43.44
CA VAL A 9 2.86 26.50 43.56
C VAL A 9 3.48 25.76 42.37
N ASP A 10 3.49 26.33 41.19
CA ASP A 10 4.10 25.75 40.01
C ASP A 10 5.60 25.45 40.22
N ALA A 11 6.30 26.35 40.94
CA ALA A 11 7.72 26.20 41.19
C ALA A 11 8.08 25.03 42.14
N LEU A 12 7.08 24.48 42.84
CA LEU A 12 7.26 23.34 43.74
C LEU A 12 7.13 22.00 43.02
N ILE A 13 6.58 22.01 41.80
CA ILE A 13 6.18 20.82 41.04
C ILE A 13 7.16 20.57 39.90
N THR A 14 7.52 19.32 39.72
CA THR A 14 8.22 18.83 38.53
C THR A 14 7.28 17.91 37.78
N LEU A 15 6.99 18.23 36.50
CA LEU A 15 6.22 17.37 35.60
C LEU A 15 7.07 17.10 34.36
N LYS A 16 7.39 15.84 34.10
CA LYS A 16 8.32 15.45 33.03
C LYS A 16 7.85 14.18 32.29
N GLN A 17 8.38 14.01 31.11
CA GLN A 17 8.25 12.75 30.39
C GLN A 17 9.16 11.69 30.99
N THR A 18 8.69 10.46 31.06
CA THR A 18 9.44 9.25 31.41
C THR A 18 9.97 9.22 32.87
N ASN A 19 10.82 10.17 33.29
CA ASN A 19 11.48 10.16 34.59
C ASN A 19 12.02 11.56 34.95
N SER A 20 12.74 11.68 36.07
CA SER A 20 13.31 12.94 36.56
C SER A 20 14.27 13.64 35.60
N SER A 21 14.84 12.92 34.62
CA SER A 21 15.75 13.47 33.60
C SER A 21 15.04 13.70 32.23
N GLY A 22 13.76 13.41 32.16
CA GLY A 22 12.95 13.58 30.95
C GLY A 22 12.71 15.04 30.59
N SER A 23 12.13 15.28 29.40
CA SER A 23 11.73 16.62 28.96
C SER A 23 10.61 17.17 29.82
N ASP A 24 10.64 18.48 30.09
CA ASP A 24 9.58 19.16 30.84
C ASP A 24 8.24 19.12 30.11
N ILE A 25 7.18 18.90 30.87
CA ILE A 25 5.80 19.02 30.41
C ILE A 25 5.26 20.33 30.97
N SER A 26 4.80 21.22 30.09
CA SER A 26 4.22 22.50 30.50
C SER A 26 2.88 22.29 31.20
N PHE A 27 2.66 22.96 32.32
CA PHE A 27 1.43 22.86 33.10
C PHE A 27 1.15 24.18 33.82
N SER A 28 -0.01 24.28 34.44
CA SER A 28 -0.36 25.22 35.48
C SER A 28 -0.80 24.44 36.71
N ALA A 29 -0.55 24.96 37.91
CA ALA A 29 -1.04 24.36 39.14
C ALA A 29 -1.77 25.39 40.03
N VAL A 30 -2.74 24.89 40.77
CA VAL A 30 -3.48 25.66 41.76
C VAL A 30 -3.52 24.87 43.06
N ILE A 31 -3.53 25.58 44.20
CA ILE A 31 -3.67 24.98 45.53
C ILE A 31 -5.01 25.36 46.14
N ASP A 32 -5.70 24.43 46.77
CA ASP A 32 -6.98 24.68 47.41
C ASP A 32 -6.85 25.61 48.63
N ASP A 33 -7.97 26.19 49.08
CA ASP A 33 -7.98 27.11 50.23
C ASP A 33 -7.52 26.46 51.53
N ALA A 34 -7.68 25.15 51.67
CA ALA A 34 -7.24 24.38 52.83
C ALA A 34 -5.74 24.05 52.80
N LYS A 35 -5.03 24.35 51.70
CA LYS A 35 -3.63 24.04 51.46
C LYS A 35 -3.30 22.55 51.55
N GLN A 36 -4.24 21.69 51.15
CA GLN A 36 -4.12 20.24 51.24
C GLN A 36 -4.07 19.54 49.89
N MET A 37 -4.50 20.22 48.82
CA MET A 37 -4.56 19.66 47.49
C MET A 37 -4.00 20.60 46.44
N ILE A 38 -3.05 20.11 45.65
CA ILE A 38 -2.55 20.80 44.46
C ILE A 38 -3.15 20.11 43.22
N THR A 39 -3.85 20.87 42.39
CA THR A 39 -4.34 20.41 41.11
C THR A 39 -3.40 20.87 40.01
N ILE A 40 -2.86 19.93 39.26
CA ILE A 40 -1.91 20.15 38.15
C ILE A 40 -2.66 19.96 36.86
N THR A 41 -2.71 20.98 35.99
CA THR A 41 -3.35 20.94 34.70
C THR A 41 -2.30 21.06 33.60
N PRO A 42 -2.03 20.00 32.82
CA PRO A 42 -1.12 20.07 31.68
C PRO A 42 -1.61 21.10 30.66
N SER A 43 -0.70 21.82 30.03
CA SER A 43 -1.03 22.83 29.00
C SER A 43 -1.49 22.22 27.65
N SER A 44 -1.25 20.93 27.43
CA SER A 44 -1.71 20.13 26.30
C SER A 44 -2.03 18.72 26.78
N GLU A 45 -2.83 17.99 26.01
CA GLU A 45 -3.06 16.57 26.26
C GLU A 45 -1.77 15.78 26.25
N PHE A 46 -1.71 14.73 27.04
CA PHE A 46 -0.61 13.77 27.02
C PHE A 46 -0.66 12.93 25.72
N SER A 47 0.49 12.46 25.28
CA SER A 47 0.54 11.49 24.18
C SER A 47 0.00 10.12 24.62
N SER A 48 -0.38 9.30 23.65
CA SER A 48 -0.72 7.89 23.84
C SER A 48 0.46 7.14 24.49
N GLU A 49 0.18 6.25 25.45
CA GLU A 49 1.18 5.43 26.16
C GLU A 49 2.35 6.20 26.78
N GLN A 50 2.14 7.48 27.06
CA GLN A 50 3.18 8.34 27.63
C GLN A 50 3.39 8.04 29.10
N VAL A 51 4.62 7.75 29.52
CA VAL A 51 4.99 7.72 30.91
C VAL A 51 5.18 9.15 31.40
N VAL A 52 4.47 9.54 32.44
CA VAL A 52 4.51 10.87 33.08
C VAL A 52 5.13 10.72 34.47
N TYR A 53 6.16 11.51 34.73
CA TYR A 53 6.78 11.64 36.04
C TYR A 53 6.29 12.93 36.69
N VAL A 54 5.79 12.83 37.91
CA VAL A 54 5.42 13.98 38.77
C VAL A 54 6.17 13.94 40.09
N ALA A 55 6.69 15.07 40.51
CA ALA A 55 7.37 15.18 41.80
C ALA A 55 7.07 16.52 42.48
N ILE A 56 7.12 16.50 43.79
CA ILE A 56 7.13 17.69 44.64
C ILE A 56 8.45 17.73 45.42
N GLY A 57 9.09 18.89 45.42
CA GLY A 57 10.38 19.09 46.07
C GLY A 57 10.31 19.13 47.59
N ALA A 58 11.47 19.00 48.22
CA ALA A 58 11.62 19.08 49.67
C ALA A 58 11.61 20.55 50.23
N THR A 59 10.88 21.44 49.53
CA THR A 59 10.76 22.87 49.82
C THR A 59 9.41 23.25 50.42
N VAL A 60 8.59 22.25 50.78
CA VAL A 60 7.28 22.42 51.42
C VAL A 60 7.37 21.92 52.85
N GLU A 61 6.84 22.67 53.77
CA GLU A 61 6.82 22.35 55.22
C GLU A 61 5.44 22.66 55.82
N ASP A 62 5.17 22.11 56.99
CA ASP A 62 3.99 22.41 57.79
C ASP A 62 4.16 23.67 58.66
N GLU A 63 3.12 24.03 59.42
CA GLU A 63 3.15 25.20 60.33
C GLU A 63 4.12 25.07 61.52
N TRP A 64 4.77 23.92 61.66
CA TRP A 64 5.77 23.61 62.70
C TRP A 64 7.17 23.39 62.14
N ASP A 65 7.47 23.89 60.95
CA ASP A 65 8.76 23.79 60.27
C ASP A 65 9.18 22.33 59.92
N ASN A 66 8.23 21.39 59.78
CA ASN A 66 8.53 20.03 59.37
C ASN A 66 8.44 19.92 57.84
N ALA A 67 9.59 19.88 57.18
CA ALA A 67 9.68 19.79 55.75
C ALA A 67 9.37 18.37 55.22
N ILE A 68 8.68 18.27 54.08
CA ILE A 68 8.52 17.00 53.39
C ILE A 68 9.85 16.54 52.79
N SER A 69 10.02 15.24 52.58
CA SER A 69 11.05 14.72 51.68
C SER A 69 10.60 14.82 50.23
N LEU A 70 11.57 14.90 49.31
CA LEU A 70 11.27 14.77 47.87
C LEU A 70 10.37 13.56 47.64
N SER A 71 9.23 13.78 47.05
CA SER A 71 8.27 12.71 46.73
C SER A 71 7.96 12.74 45.25
N SER A 72 7.86 11.57 44.65
CA SER A 72 7.56 11.44 43.21
C SER A 72 6.72 10.21 42.90
N SER A 73 6.02 10.28 41.77
CA SER A 73 5.24 9.16 41.20
C SER A 73 5.36 9.17 39.71
N THR A 74 5.07 8.04 39.09
CA THR A 74 4.90 7.92 37.66
C THR A 74 3.57 7.25 37.33
N PHE A 75 2.96 7.63 36.22
CA PHE A 75 1.83 6.94 35.63
C PHE A 75 1.98 6.86 34.11
N THR A 76 1.29 5.95 33.47
CA THR A 76 1.27 5.84 32.00
C THR A 76 -0.13 6.17 31.52
N THR A 77 -0.22 6.99 30.50
CA THR A 77 -1.50 7.30 29.84
C THR A 77 -2.04 6.09 29.08
N ALA A 78 -3.34 6.06 28.88
CA ALA A 78 -3.94 5.03 28.04
C ALA A 78 -3.43 5.10 26.60
N ASP A 79 -3.43 3.98 25.90
CA ASP A 79 -3.28 3.95 24.46
C ASP A 79 -4.53 4.56 23.81
N ALA A 80 -4.32 5.52 22.92
CA ALA A 80 -5.34 6.24 22.17
C ALA A 80 -5.00 6.31 20.67
N THR A 81 -4.08 5.46 20.21
CA THR A 81 -3.58 5.45 18.82
C THR A 81 -4.11 4.22 18.10
N ALA A 82 -4.90 4.43 17.06
CA ALA A 82 -5.35 3.32 16.22
C ALA A 82 -4.21 2.68 15.43
N PRO A 83 -4.26 1.39 15.12
CA PRO A 83 -3.28 0.73 14.28
C PRO A 83 -3.23 1.34 12.88
N SER A 84 -2.06 1.35 12.28
CA SER A 84 -1.84 1.66 10.87
C SER A 84 -1.40 0.41 10.12
N VAL A 85 -1.63 0.35 8.80
CA VAL A 85 -1.29 -0.79 7.96
C VAL A 85 -0.44 -0.38 6.76
N ASN A 86 0.56 -1.20 6.43
CA ASN A 86 1.34 -1.13 5.21
C ASN A 86 1.02 -2.34 4.34
N PHE A 87 0.80 -2.09 3.05
CA PHE A 87 0.58 -3.10 2.02
C PHE A 87 1.91 -3.48 1.35
N ASP A 88 2.11 -4.75 1.09
CA ASP A 88 3.16 -5.26 0.21
C ASP A 88 2.53 -6.32 -0.72
N PRO A 89 2.42 -6.06 -2.05
CA PRO A 89 2.93 -4.88 -2.78
C PRO A 89 2.34 -3.56 -2.28
N ALA A 90 3.15 -2.50 -2.32
CA ALA A 90 2.72 -1.16 -1.94
C ALA A 90 1.63 -0.63 -2.88
N ASP A 91 0.78 0.29 -2.38
CA ASP A 91 -0.21 0.95 -3.24
C ASP A 91 0.44 1.59 -4.46
N THR A 92 -0.18 1.39 -5.62
CA THR A 92 0.31 1.81 -6.96
C THR A 92 1.62 1.18 -7.42
N ALA A 93 2.14 0.15 -6.75
CA ALA A 93 3.31 -0.60 -7.21
C ALA A 93 3.06 -1.24 -8.59
N THR A 94 4.10 -1.33 -9.40
CA THR A 94 4.03 -1.88 -10.76
C THR A 94 5.05 -2.99 -10.97
N GLY A 95 4.83 -3.84 -11.96
CA GLY A 95 5.77 -4.91 -12.29
C GLY A 95 5.81 -6.04 -11.25
N ILE A 96 4.69 -6.28 -10.59
CA ILE A 96 4.58 -7.34 -9.58
C ILE A 96 4.51 -8.70 -10.27
N PRO A 97 5.35 -9.69 -9.87
CA PRO A 97 5.28 -11.05 -10.43
C PRO A 97 3.90 -11.68 -10.26
N ILE A 98 3.48 -12.49 -11.24
CA ILE A 98 2.14 -13.13 -11.24
C ILE A 98 1.93 -14.07 -10.04
N GLU A 99 3.00 -14.68 -9.51
CA GLU A 99 2.99 -15.63 -8.39
C GLU A 99 3.11 -14.96 -7.00
N SER A 100 3.01 -13.62 -6.93
CA SER A 100 3.24 -12.89 -5.67
C SER A 100 2.12 -13.10 -4.66
N ASN A 101 2.50 -13.17 -3.38
CA ASN A 101 1.58 -13.03 -2.27
C ASN A 101 1.35 -11.54 -1.95
N VAL A 102 0.27 -11.25 -1.22
CA VAL A 102 0.05 -9.93 -0.64
C VAL A 102 0.20 -10.00 0.88
N THR A 103 0.90 -9.02 1.45
CA THR A 103 1.13 -8.96 2.90
C THR A 103 0.62 -7.61 3.45
N LEU A 104 -0.11 -7.66 4.55
CA LEU A 104 -0.55 -6.49 5.31
C LEU A 104 0.19 -6.48 6.64
N THR A 105 1.00 -5.43 6.90
CA THR A 105 1.78 -5.30 8.13
C THR A 105 1.25 -4.14 8.95
N PHE A 106 0.79 -4.44 10.17
CA PHE A 106 0.23 -3.47 11.11
C PHE A 106 1.29 -2.97 12.09
N SER A 107 1.14 -1.71 12.52
CA SER A 107 2.00 -1.08 13.53
C SER A 107 1.98 -1.83 14.86
N GLU A 108 0.85 -2.46 15.18
CA GLU A 108 0.59 -3.16 16.43
C GLU A 108 -0.34 -4.36 16.26
N ALA A 109 -0.63 -5.07 17.35
CA ALA A 109 -1.52 -6.22 17.32
C ALA A 109 -2.97 -5.81 17.12
N ILE A 110 -3.67 -6.46 16.21
CA ILE A 110 -5.06 -6.17 15.83
C ILE A 110 -6.03 -7.24 16.27
N ARG A 111 -7.29 -6.83 16.46
CA ARG A 111 -8.47 -7.68 16.65
C ARG A 111 -9.67 -7.12 15.88
N ASN A 112 -10.76 -7.87 15.82
CA ASN A 112 -12.01 -7.38 15.26
C ASN A 112 -12.59 -6.24 16.14
N VAL A 113 -13.33 -5.32 15.52
CA VAL A 113 -13.99 -4.17 16.21
C VAL A 113 -15.08 -4.59 17.22
N ASP A 114 -15.39 -5.86 17.34
CA ASP A 114 -16.28 -6.43 18.34
C ASP A 114 -15.55 -7.14 19.49
N ASP A 115 -14.26 -6.80 19.70
CA ASP A 115 -13.34 -7.40 20.68
C ASP A 115 -12.96 -8.87 20.41
N THR A 116 -13.47 -9.51 19.36
CA THR A 116 -13.14 -10.90 19.06
C THR A 116 -11.78 -11.05 18.39
N ALA A 117 -11.12 -12.17 18.64
CA ALA A 117 -9.79 -12.42 18.07
C ALA A 117 -9.86 -12.71 16.56
N ILE A 118 -8.97 -12.09 15.79
CA ILE A 118 -8.70 -12.48 14.41
C ILE A 118 -7.89 -13.79 14.43
N THR A 119 -8.31 -14.76 13.65
CA THR A 119 -7.71 -16.09 13.52
C THR A 119 -7.57 -16.48 12.06
N ASN A 120 -6.84 -17.53 11.74
CA ASN A 120 -6.75 -18.03 10.36
C ASN A 120 -8.10 -18.51 9.78
N SER A 121 -9.12 -18.71 10.62
CA SER A 121 -10.44 -19.12 10.15
C SER A 121 -11.38 -17.98 9.82
N ASN A 122 -11.09 -16.74 10.24
CA ASN A 122 -11.94 -15.57 10.02
C ASN A 122 -11.21 -14.37 9.39
N VAL A 123 -9.88 -14.39 9.30
CA VAL A 123 -9.10 -13.27 8.72
C VAL A 123 -9.47 -13.01 7.26
N GLY A 124 -9.83 -14.04 6.51
CA GLY A 124 -10.25 -13.90 5.11
C GLY A 124 -11.54 -13.08 4.95
N ASP A 125 -12.43 -13.10 5.95
CA ASP A 125 -13.69 -12.33 5.91
C ASP A 125 -13.48 -10.80 5.98
N LEU A 126 -12.28 -10.37 6.41
CA LEU A 126 -11.90 -8.96 6.49
C LEU A 126 -11.28 -8.43 5.20
N ILE A 127 -11.03 -9.29 4.21
CA ILE A 127 -10.20 -8.96 3.04
C ILE A 127 -11.04 -9.05 1.78
N THR A 128 -10.91 -8.03 0.93
CA THR A 128 -11.34 -8.10 -0.47
C THR A 128 -10.09 -8.14 -1.35
N LEU A 129 -10.03 -9.12 -2.25
CA LEU A 129 -9.00 -9.24 -3.28
C LEU A 129 -9.70 -9.46 -4.62
N GLU A 130 -9.50 -8.55 -5.57
CA GLU A 130 -10.22 -8.57 -6.86
C GLU A 130 -9.41 -7.89 -7.95
N TYR A 131 -9.75 -8.12 -9.23
CA TYR A 131 -9.23 -7.34 -10.34
C TYR A 131 -9.94 -5.99 -10.41
N ALA A 132 -9.17 -4.90 -10.49
CA ALA A 132 -9.71 -3.54 -10.41
C ALA A 132 -10.61 -3.14 -11.59
N TYR A 133 -10.46 -3.81 -12.74
CA TYR A 133 -11.19 -3.46 -13.97
C TYR A 133 -12.68 -3.87 -13.91
N ASP A 134 -12.96 -5.09 -13.49
CA ASP A 134 -14.30 -5.69 -13.56
C ASP A 134 -14.85 -6.16 -12.21
N HIS A 135 -14.08 -5.95 -11.14
CA HIS A 135 -14.38 -6.40 -9.79
C HIS A 135 -14.56 -7.92 -9.67
N SER A 136 -13.94 -8.70 -10.57
CA SER A 136 -13.95 -10.15 -10.47
C SER A 136 -13.12 -10.60 -9.26
N PRO A 137 -13.69 -11.41 -8.36
CA PRO A 137 -12.99 -11.81 -7.14
C PRO A 137 -11.85 -12.78 -7.46
N ILE A 138 -10.73 -12.61 -6.75
CA ILE A 138 -9.58 -13.50 -6.79
C ILE A 138 -9.68 -14.42 -5.57
N ALA A 139 -9.75 -15.73 -5.80
CA ALA A 139 -9.76 -16.71 -4.72
C ALA A 139 -8.41 -16.73 -3.99
N PHE A 140 -8.42 -16.78 -2.66
CA PHE A 140 -7.21 -16.77 -1.84
C PHE A 140 -7.40 -17.50 -0.53
N THR A 141 -6.29 -17.84 0.12
CA THR A 141 -6.22 -18.20 1.53
C THR A 141 -5.49 -17.11 2.29
N ALA A 142 -5.95 -16.79 3.50
CA ALA A 142 -5.30 -15.79 4.35
C ALA A 142 -4.91 -16.38 5.70
N THR A 143 -3.79 -15.91 6.24
CA THR A 143 -3.31 -16.27 7.57
C THR A 143 -2.87 -15.03 8.32
N ILE A 144 -2.99 -15.07 9.66
CA ILE A 144 -2.47 -14.03 10.54
C ILE A 144 -1.41 -14.62 11.46
N ASP A 145 -0.32 -13.91 11.69
CA ASP A 145 0.77 -14.36 12.55
C ASP A 145 0.36 -14.46 14.03
N ALA A 146 1.20 -15.07 14.85
CA ALA A 146 0.95 -15.23 16.28
C ALA A 146 0.93 -13.90 17.04
N ALA A 147 1.66 -12.90 16.56
CA ALA A 147 1.70 -11.54 17.14
C ALA A 147 0.50 -10.68 16.73
N LYS A 148 -0.37 -11.17 15.83
CA LYS A 148 -1.51 -10.43 15.28
C LYS A 148 -1.15 -9.14 14.55
N LYS A 149 0.05 -9.11 13.95
CA LYS A 149 0.60 -7.95 13.26
C LYS A 149 0.76 -8.12 11.77
N VAL A 150 0.77 -9.34 11.25
CA VAL A 150 1.02 -9.62 9.84
C VAL A 150 -0.05 -10.55 9.30
N ILE A 151 -0.78 -10.08 8.29
CA ILE A 151 -1.67 -10.91 7.49
C ILE A 151 -0.96 -11.24 6.19
N THR A 152 -0.89 -12.53 5.84
CA THR A 152 -0.42 -13.01 4.54
C THR A 152 -1.60 -13.54 3.76
N ILE A 153 -1.80 -13.01 2.56
CA ILE A 153 -2.83 -13.38 1.60
C ILE A 153 -2.13 -14.13 0.47
N ASN A 154 -2.48 -15.39 0.28
CA ASN A 154 -1.92 -16.24 -0.75
C ASN A 154 -3.01 -16.52 -1.80
N PRO A 155 -2.93 -15.97 -3.01
CA PRO A 155 -3.87 -16.30 -4.08
C PRO A 155 -3.82 -17.79 -4.40
N ASP A 156 -4.98 -18.40 -4.67
CA ASP A 156 -5.08 -19.83 -4.99
C ASP A 156 -4.55 -20.17 -6.38
N SER A 157 -4.34 -19.15 -7.23
CA SER A 157 -3.73 -19.22 -8.57
C SER A 157 -2.94 -17.95 -8.83
N ASP A 158 -1.99 -18.03 -9.76
CA ASP A 158 -1.26 -16.86 -10.23
C ASP A 158 -2.21 -15.75 -10.69
N PHE A 159 -1.82 -14.51 -10.49
CA PHE A 159 -2.56 -13.34 -11.01
C PHE A 159 -2.59 -13.35 -12.54
N ILE A 160 -3.63 -12.76 -13.10
CA ILE A 160 -3.72 -12.57 -14.56
C ILE A 160 -2.63 -11.58 -14.99
N SER A 161 -1.89 -11.95 -16.01
CA SER A 161 -0.83 -11.17 -16.64
C SER A 161 -1.34 -9.78 -17.06
N GLY A 162 -0.61 -8.73 -16.69
CA GLY A 162 -0.91 -7.35 -17.08
C GLY A 162 -2.06 -6.66 -16.35
N GLU A 163 -2.79 -7.37 -15.47
CA GLU A 163 -3.95 -6.83 -14.77
C GLU A 163 -3.57 -6.00 -13.52
N VAL A 164 -4.51 -5.16 -13.11
CA VAL A 164 -4.43 -4.40 -11.86
C VAL A 164 -5.24 -5.10 -10.79
N VAL A 165 -4.61 -5.38 -9.66
CA VAL A 165 -5.22 -6.01 -8.49
C VAL A 165 -5.58 -4.94 -7.47
N PHE A 166 -6.79 -5.04 -6.94
CA PHE A 166 -7.28 -4.28 -5.79
C PHE A 166 -7.27 -5.18 -4.55
N VAL A 167 -6.79 -4.65 -3.44
CA VAL A 167 -6.82 -5.29 -2.13
C VAL A 167 -7.33 -4.32 -1.09
N SER A 168 -8.24 -4.77 -0.23
CA SER A 168 -8.70 -3.98 0.92
C SER A 168 -8.73 -4.80 2.19
N ILE A 169 -8.69 -4.09 3.31
CA ILE A 169 -8.92 -4.60 4.66
C ILE A 169 -10.05 -3.81 5.31
N GLU A 170 -10.99 -4.49 5.93
CA GLU A 170 -12.05 -3.89 6.74
C GLU A 170 -11.49 -3.23 8.00
N SER A 171 -12.35 -2.49 8.73
CA SER A 171 -11.98 -1.88 10.01
C SER A 171 -11.55 -2.94 11.02
N VAL A 172 -10.41 -2.72 11.65
CA VAL A 172 -9.88 -3.51 12.77
C VAL A 172 -9.47 -2.56 13.90
N GLU A 173 -9.31 -3.07 15.11
CA GLU A 173 -8.88 -2.27 16.25
C GLU A 173 -7.67 -2.91 16.96
N ASP A 174 -7.00 -2.13 17.79
CA ASP A 174 -5.98 -2.60 18.71
C ASP A 174 -6.59 -3.27 19.97
N ASN A 175 -5.75 -3.68 20.91
CA ASN A 175 -6.19 -4.26 22.17
C ASN A 175 -6.79 -3.23 23.15
N SER A 176 -6.65 -1.93 22.85
CA SER A 176 -7.16 -0.81 23.66
C SER A 176 -8.51 -0.27 23.13
N GLY A 177 -9.00 -0.79 22.00
CA GLY A 177 -10.26 -0.41 21.39
C GLY A 177 -10.14 0.80 20.44
N ASN A 178 -8.93 1.14 20.00
CA ASN A 178 -8.73 2.20 19.00
C ASN A 178 -8.85 1.58 17.61
N ALA A 179 -9.92 1.92 16.91
CA ALA A 179 -10.23 1.35 15.59
C ALA A 179 -9.61 2.16 14.45
N MET A 180 -8.95 1.48 13.51
CA MET A 180 -8.63 2.04 12.19
C MET A 180 -9.83 1.89 11.25
N SER A 181 -9.98 2.82 10.32
CA SER A 181 -10.95 2.70 9.24
C SER A 181 -10.50 1.67 8.20
N ALA A 182 -11.46 1.07 7.49
CA ALA A 182 -11.17 0.27 6.30
C ALA A 182 -10.29 1.04 5.32
N THR A 183 -9.35 0.36 4.69
CA THR A 183 -8.41 0.95 3.74
C THR A 183 -8.06 -0.04 2.63
N SER A 184 -7.52 0.47 1.52
CA SER A 184 -7.24 -0.33 0.34
C SER A 184 -6.01 0.18 -0.40
N GLY A 185 -5.50 -0.64 -1.30
CA GLY A 185 -4.47 -0.31 -2.25
C GLY A 185 -4.65 -1.08 -3.56
N THR A 186 -3.90 -0.70 -4.57
CA THR A 186 -3.84 -1.36 -5.87
C THR A 186 -2.40 -1.60 -6.29
N PHE A 187 -2.17 -2.61 -7.11
CA PHE A 187 -0.86 -2.82 -7.76
C PHE A 187 -1.05 -3.43 -9.14
N SER A 188 -0.08 -3.22 -10.04
CA SER A 188 -0.10 -3.76 -11.40
C SER A 188 0.81 -4.97 -11.51
N VAL A 189 0.26 -6.05 -12.03
CA VAL A 189 0.96 -7.31 -12.30
C VAL A 189 1.80 -7.16 -13.56
N THR A 190 2.95 -7.81 -13.59
CA THR A 190 3.81 -7.85 -14.79
C THR A 190 3.05 -8.51 -15.93
N ASP A 191 3.12 -7.90 -17.11
CA ASP A 191 2.70 -8.59 -18.34
C ASP A 191 3.78 -9.57 -18.77
N VAL A 192 3.42 -10.85 -18.83
CA VAL A 192 4.27 -11.98 -19.26
C VAL A 192 3.69 -12.69 -20.47
N THR A 193 2.60 -12.15 -21.05
CA THR A 193 1.90 -12.72 -22.20
C THR A 193 2.56 -12.23 -23.49
N PRO A 194 3.06 -13.11 -24.35
CA PRO A 194 3.56 -12.69 -25.66
C PRO A 194 2.46 -12.20 -26.58
N PRO A 195 2.72 -11.22 -27.46
CA PRO A 195 1.73 -10.72 -28.41
C PRO A 195 1.22 -11.80 -29.34
N VAL A 196 -0.07 -11.80 -29.61
CA VAL A 196 -0.74 -12.69 -30.55
C VAL A 196 -0.86 -12.02 -31.91
N VAL A 197 -0.34 -12.70 -32.94
CA VAL A 197 -0.37 -12.18 -34.32
C VAL A 197 -1.56 -12.75 -35.11
N ALA A 198 -2.21 -11.89 -35.89
CA ALA A 198 -3.25 -12.28 -36.87
C ALA A 198 -2.93 -11.70 -38.24
N PHE A 199 -3.24 -12.45 -39.30
CA PHE A 199 -3.03 -12.07 -40.69
C PHE A 199 -4.36 -11.81 -41.40
N SER A 200 -4.36 -10.81 -42.24
CA SER A 200 -5.44 -10.58 -43.21
C SER A 200 -4.81 -10.32 -44.58
N PRO A 201 -5.10 -11.13 -45.60
CA PRO A 201 -6.02 -12.29 -45.62
C PRO A 201 -5.59 -13.40 -44.65
N ALA A 202 -6.60 -14.12 -44.12
CA ALA A 202 -6.35 -15.22 -43.20
C ALA A 202 -5.57 -16.37 -43.84
N ASN A 203 -4.88 -17.17 -43.01
CA ASN A 203 -4.16 -18.34 -43.53
C ASN A 203 -5.11 -19.27 -44.35
N LEU A 204 -4.64 -19.71 -45.50
CA LEU A 204 -5.40 -20.54 -46.47
C LEU A 204 -6.64 -19.85 -47.10
N ALA A 205 -6.77 -18.53 -47.03
CA ALA A 205 -7.82 -17.81 -47.71
C ALA A 205 -7.75 -18.09 -49.23
N THR A 206 -8.91 -18.21 -49.86
CA THR A 206 -9.06 -18.43 -51.31
C THR A 206 -9.95 -17.37 -51.93
N ASN A 207 -9.83 -17.13 -53.23
CA ASN A 207 -10.54 -16.08 -53.98
C ASN A 207 -10.25 -14.66 -53.43
N VAL A 208 -9.05 -14.47 -52.92
CA VAL A 208 -8.56 -13.14 -52.51
C VAL A 208 -8.30 -12.30 -53.76
N SER A 209 -8.69 -11.02 -53.76
CA SER A 209 -8.44 -10.14 -54.91
C SER A 209 -6.94 -9.91 -55.10
N VAL A 210 -6.48 -9.76 -56.34
CA VAL A 210 -5.07 -9.55 -56.68
C VAL A 210 -4.51 -8.19 -56.20
N ASP A 211 -5.42 -7.26 -55.89
CA ASP A 211 -5.15 -5.91 -55.40
C ASP A 211 -5.43 -5.75 -53.87
N THR A 212 -5.53 -6.88 -53.14
CA THR A 212 -5.84 -6.83 -51.72
C THR A 212 -4.61 -6.43 -50.90
N ASP A 213 -4.77 -5.42 -50.06
CA ASP A 213 -3.78 -5.11 -49.01
C ASP A 213 -3.61 -6.26 -48.03
N ILE A 214 -2.41 -6.41 -47.50
CA ILE A 214 -2.10 -7.41 -46.50
C ILE A 214 -1.90 -6.71 -45.17
N TYR A 215 -2.53 -7.23 -44.12
CA TYR A 215 -2.42 -6.71 -42.78
C TYR A 215 -1.87 -7.77 -41.83
N ILE A 216 -0.97 -7.32 -40.95
CA ILE A 216 -0.52 -8.09 -39.76
C ILE A 216 -0.93 -7.31 -38.53
N SER A 217 -1.82 -7.86 -37.72
CA SER A 217 -2.29 -7.22 -36.50
C SER A 217 -1.84 -7.97 -35.26
N PHE A 218 -1.63 -7.22 -34.17
CA PHE A 218 -1.26 -7.72 -32.87
C PHE A 218 -2.29 -7.25 -31.84
N ASP A 219 -2.56 -8.06 -30.83
CA ASP A 219 -3.48 -7.74 -29.75
C ASP A 219 -2.89 -6.68 -28.79
N GLU A 220 -1.55 -6.57 -28.74
CA GLU A 220 -0.84 -5.59 -27.94
C GLU A 220 0.22 -4.82 -28.74
N GLU A 221 0.82 -3.79 -28.14
CA GLU A 221 1.91 -3.00 -28.72
C GLU A 221 3.19 -3.83 -28.84
N ILE A 222 3.82 -3.81 -30.01
CA ILE A 222 5.05 -4.56 -30.27
C ILE A 222 6.28 -3.64 -30.41
N ARG A 223 7.45 -4.20 -30.07
CA ARG A 223 8.77 -3.60 -30.25
C ARG A 223 9.77 -4.67 -30.69
N LEU A 224 10.96 -4.24 -31.11
CA LEU A 224 12.04 -5.17 -31.39
C LEU A 224 12.58 -5.84 -30.11
N ILE A 225 13.19 -7.02 -30.25
CA ILE A 225 13.72 -7.81 -29.12
C ILE A 225 14.81 -7.04 -28.34
N ASP A 226 15.51 -6.10 -29.01
CA ASP A 226 16.51 -5.24 -28.40
C ASP A 226 15.92 -4.00 -27.71
N ASN A 227 14.59 -3.96 -27.54
CA ASN A 227 13.79 -2.87 -26.98
C ASN A 227 13.74 -1.58 -27.84
N SER A 228 14.24 -1.60 -29.07
CA SER A 228 14.08 -0.47 -29.97
C SER A 228 12.69 -0.44 -30.63
N ASP A 229 12.26 0.76 -31.02
CA ASP A 229 10.95 0.97 -31.62
C ASP A 229 10.90 0.42 -33.05
N ILE A 230 9.74 -0.16 -33.40
CA ILE A 230 9.38 -0.44 -34.79
C ILE A 230 8.81 0.83 -35.40
N ASN A 231 9.24 1.16 -36.61
CA ASN A 231 8.78 2.33 -37.35
C ASN A 231 8.81 2.03 -38.86
N ASN A 232 8.31 2.97 -39.67
CA ASN A 232 8.25 2.79 -41.12
C ASN A 232 9.60 2.71 -41.84
N ILE A 233 10.73 2.91 -41.12
CA ILE A 233 12.08 2.75 -41.71
C ILE A 233 12.58 1.31 -41.56
N ASN A 234 12.13 0.61 -40.52
CA ASN A 234 12.68 -0.72 -40.18
C ASN A 234 11.65 -1.86 -40.25
N VAL A 235 10.35 -1.58 -40.38
CA VAL A 235 9.30 -2.59 -40.37
C VAL A 235 9.42 -3.58 -41.53
N ASP A 236 9.86 -3.15 -42.71
CA ASP A 236 10.08 -4.03 -43.87
C ASP A 236 11.04 -5.18 -43.57
N ASN A 237 12.05 -4.92 -42.72
CA ASN A 237 13.04 -5.93 -42.37
C ASN A 237 12.48 -7.09 -41.51
N LEU A 238 11.28 -6.94 -40.98
CA LEU A 238 10.59 -7.94 -40.16
C LEU A 238 9.73 -8.88 -40.99
N ILE A 239 9.52 -8.55 -42.27
CA ILE A 239 8.51 -9.19 -43.12
C ILE A 239 9.21 -9.94 -44.26
N THR A 240 8.73 -11.13 -44.53
CA THR A 240 9.10 -11.89 -45.71
C THR A 240 7.83 -12.16 -46.54
N LEU A 241 7.77 -11.63 -47.74
CA LEU A 241 6.67 -11.85 -48.67
C LEU A 241 7.17 -12.57 -49.92
N LYS A 242 6.62 -13.72 -50.19
CA LYS A 242 7.04 -14.59 -51.31
C LYS A 242 5.86 -15.17 -52.05
N ASP A 243 6.05 -15.47 -53.30
CA ASP A 243 5.12 -16.31 -54.05
C ASP A 243 5.19 -17.76 -53.55
N THR A 244 4.10 -18.49 -53.68
CA THR A 244 3.98 -19.93 -53.45
C THR A 244 4.24 -20.39 -52.01
N ASN A 245 5.49 -20.22 -51.49
CA ASN A 245 5.92 -20.69 -50.15
C ASN A 245 7.25 -20.03 -49.74
N SER A 246 7.79 -20.42 -48.59
CA SER A 246 9.05 -19.87 -48.03
C SER A 246 10.30 -20.03 -48.94
N SER A 247 10.26 -20.86 -49.98
CA SER A 247 11.30 -21.04 -50.99
C SER A 247 10.99 -20.33 -52.31
N GLY A 248 9.83 -19.62 -52.40
CA GLY A 248 9.42 -18.89 -53.57
C GLY A 248 10.22 -17.62 -53.84
N THR A 249 9.86 -16.92 -54.92
CA THR A 249 10.51 -15.65 -55.30
C THR A 249 10.00 -14.53 -54.39
N ASP A 250 10.89 -13.60 -54.01
CA ASP A 250 10.54 -12.44 -53.22
C ASP A 250 9.57 -11.50 -53.98
N ILE A 251 8.52 -11.06 -53.30
CA ILE A 251 7.59 -10.06 -53.80
C ILE A 251 7.94 -8.72 -53.17
N SER A 252 8.13 -7.71 -54.01
CA SER A 252 8.47 -6.35 -53.52
C SER A 252 7.26 -5.67 -52.90
N PHE A 253 7.42 -5.08 -51.75
CA PHE A 253 6.40 -4.38 -50.98
C PHE A 253 6.99 -3.17 -50.26
N ASP A 254 6.13 -2.31 -49.74
CA ASP A 254 6.42 -1.26 -48.77
C ASP A 254 5.48 -1.48 -47.56
N ALA A 255 6.03 -1.49 -46.35
CA ALA A 255 5.22 -1.71 -45.18
C ALA A 255 5.22 -0.48 -44.27
N THR A 256 4.10 -0.24 -43.62
CA THR A 256 3.92 0.80 -42.63
C THR A 256 3.37 0.22 -41.33
N ILE A 257 3.75 0.82 -40.20
CA ILE A 257 3.21 0.48 -38.89
C ILE A 257 2.42 1.66 -38.31
N ASN A 258 1.27 1.38 -37.72
CA ASN A 258 0.46 2.43 -37.12
C ASN A 258 1.07 3.01 -35.83
N ALA A 259 0.56 4.16 -35.36
CA ALA A 259 1.14 4.91 -34.24
C ALA A 259 1.14 4.18 -32.89
N ASN A 260 0.33 3.16 -32.70
CA ASN A 260 0.30 2.35 -31.47
C ASN A 260 0.96 0.97 -31.65
N ASN A 261 1.77 0.80 -32.72
CA ASN A 261 2.54 -0.40 -33.01
C ASN A 261 1.75 -1.73 -32.95
N LYS A 262 0.46 -1.69 -33.34
CA LYS A 262 -0.43 -2.88 -33.32
C LYS A 262 -0.85 -3.36 -34.71
N LEU A 263 -0.63 -2.59 -35.76
CA LEU A 263 -1.05 -2.91 -37.11
C LEU A 263 0.03 -2.56 -38.11
N ILE A 264 0.49 -3.55 -38.85
CA ILE A 264 1.35 -3.39 -40.01
C ILE A 264 0.49 -3.53 -41.25
N THR A 265 0.57 -2.58 -42.17
CA THR A 265 -0.03 -2.60 -43.50
C THR A 265 1.06 -2.84 -44.51
N ILE A 266 0.90 -3.81 -45.37
CA ILE A 266 1.83 -4.15 -46.45
C ILE A 266 1.17 -3.77 -47.77
N ASP A 267 1.77 -2.84 -48.47
CA ASP A 267 1.35 -2.35 -49.79
C ASP A 267 2.26 -2.96 -50.88
N LEU A 268 1.65 -3.60 -51.84
CA LEU A 268 2.38 -4.25 -52.93
C LEU A 268 2.84 -3.20 -53.95
N THR A 269 4.13 -3.19 -54.29
CA THR A 269 4.63 -2.29 -55.33
C THR A 269 4.14 -2.62 -56.74
N ASN A 270 3.64 -3.85 -56.95
CA ASN A 270 2.95 -4.30 -58.17
C ASN A 270 1.85 -5.31 -57.80
N ASP A 271 0.76 -5.33 -58.53
CA ASP A 271 -0.30 -6.30 -58.35
C ASP A 271 0.24 -7.74 -58.46
N LEU A 272 -0.33 -8.64 -57.65
CA LEU A 272 0.00 -10.06 -57.73
C LEU A 272 -0.37 -10.59 -59.11
N SER A 273 0.55 -11.34 -59.73
CA SER A 273 0.25 -11.97 -61.01
C SER A 273 -0.79 -13.09 -60.83
N SER A 274 -1.81 -13.11 -61.63
CA SER A 274 -2.87 -14.13 -61.70
C SER A 274 -2.35 -15.47 -62.21
#